data_96e62da8cd80d7c0ee621602fac0184e
#
_entry.id   96e62da8cd80d7c0ee621602fac0184e
#
_cell.length_a   1.000
_cell.length_b   1.000
_cell.length_c   1.000
_cell.angle_alpha   90.00
_cell.angle_beta   90.00
_cell.angle_gamma   90.00
#
_symmetry.space_group_name_H-M   'P 1'
#
loop_
_entity.id
_entity.type
_entity.pdbx_description
1 polymer ?
#
loop_
_entity_poly.entity_id
_entity_poly.type
_entity_poly.pdbx_seq_one_letter_code
_entity_poly.pdbx_strand_id
1 'polypeptide(L)'
;MIDSIKQKLEKLNPLNDSNKTKAAVFIGILYFDDYIESPEILFTVRSSKVSTHSGEVSFPGGKWEQADKNLCETALRESEEEINLKSSNVNNLGALNYLISRHDIEVNPFVGLITKKQDFVANDEIEKILTVPLNFLLNPSNLINQEIE
;
A
#
# COMPACT_ATOMS: atom_id res chain seq x y z
N MET A 1 14.30 13.00 -2.70
CA MET A 1 13.25 12.11 -3.25
C MET A 1 12.05 12.01 -2.31
N ILE A 2 12.24 11.64 -1.05
CA ILE A 2 11.12 11.53 -0.09
C ILE A 2 10.45 12.87 0.15
N ASP A 3 11.22 13.94 0.30
CA ASP A 3 10.64 15.29 0.48
C ASP A 3 9.80 15.72 -0.71
N SER A 4 10.20 15.37 -1.92
CA SER A 4 9.43 15.65 -3.14
C SER A 4 8.11 14.89 -3.15
N ILE A 5 8.11 13.64 -2.75
CA ILE A 5 6.90 12.82 -2.63
C ILE A 5 5.96 13.42 -1.60
N LYS A 6 6.49 13.77 -0.43
CA LYS A 6 5.71 14.39 0.64
C LYS A 6 5.06 15.70 0.19
N GLN A 7 5.82 16.56 -0.48
CA GLN A 7 5.31 17.84 -0.98
C GLN A 7 4.19 17.65 -2.01
N LYS A 8 4.34 16.67 -2.90
CA LYS A 8 3.31 16.36 -3.91
C LYS A 8 2.04 15.82 -3.25
N LEU A 9 2.17 14.98 -2.24
CA LEU A 9 1.04 14.43 -1.51
C LEU A 9 0.28 15.51 -0.74
N GLU A 10 0.98 16.46 -0.15
CA GLU A 10 0.37 17.59 0.58
C GLU A 10 -0.51 18.46 -0.31
N LYS A 11 -0.23 18.51 -1.62
CA LYS A 11 -1.00 19.27 -2.60
C LYS A 11 -2.25 18.54 -3.08
N LEU A 12 -2.35 17.24 -2.83
CA LEU A 12 -3.51 16.46 -3.22
C LEU A 12 -4.64 16.67 -2.20
N ASN A 13 -5.86 16.64 -2.69
CA ASN A 13 -7.06 16.67 -1.86
C ASN A 13 -7.94 15.49 -2.29
N PRO A 14 -7.53 14.25 -1.98
CA PRO A 14 -8.24 13.08 -2.47
C PRO A 14 -9.63 12.98 -1.87
N LEU A 15 -10.58 12.60 -2.70
CA LEU A 15 -11.96 12.35 -2.31
C LEU A 15 -12.17 10.83 -2.16
N ASN A 16 -13.20 10.47 -1.42
CA ASN A 16 -13.62 9.07 -1.27
C ASN A 16 -15.15 8.99 -1.43
N ASP A 17 -15.65 9.71 -2.42
CA ASP A 17 -17.08 10.06 -2.57
C ASP A 17 -17.83 9.19 -3.58
N SER A 18 -17.24 8.08 -4.03
CA SER A 18 -17.96 7.15 -4.89
C SER A 18 -19.06 6.43 -4.10
N ASN A 19 -20.04 5.89 -4.81
CA ASN A 19 -21.07 5.07 -4.19
C ASN A 19 -20.70 3.59 -4.09
N LYS A 20 -19.42 3.27 -4.34
CA LYS A 20 -18.90 1.90 -4.31
C LYS A 20 -18.49 1.48 -2.91
N THR A 21 -18.38 0.18 -2.70
CA THR A 21 -17.74 -0.38 -1.50
C THR A 21 -16.31 0.15 -1.40
N LYS A 22 -15.92 0.57 -0.20
CA LYS A 22 -14.63 1.21 0.01
C LYS A 22 -13.61 0.22 0.58
N ALA A 23 -12.40 0.31 0.05
CA ALA A 23 -11.23 -0.39 0.55
C ALA A 23 -10.07 0.60 0.63
N ALA A 24 -9.05 0.24 1.37
CA ALA A 24 -7.85 1.05 1.51
C ALA A 24 -6.62 0.15 1.46
N VAL A 25 -5.57 0.64 0.81
CA VAL A 25 -4.28 -0.05 0.71
C VAL A 25 -3.18 0.85 1.24
N PHE A 26 -2.10 0.24 1.72
CA PHE A 26 -0.97 0.96 2.26
C PHE A 26 0.25 0.81 1.35
N ILE A 27 0.75 1.95 0.86
CA ILE A 27 1.99 2.02 0.09
C ILE A 27 3.10 2.37 1.08
N GLY A 28 3.77 1.35 1.59
CA GLY A 28 4.79 1.49 2.61
C GLY A 28 6.18 1.60 2.01
N ILE A 29 6.88 2.66 2.35
CA ILE A 29 8.25 2.91 1.91
C ILE A 29 9.16 2.63 3.09
N LEU A 30 10.03 1.63 2.96
CA LEU A 30 11.04 1.34 3.96
C LEU A 30 12.04 2.50 4.00
N TYR A 31 12.18 3.12 5.18
CA TYR A 31 12.97 4.33 5.35
C TYR A 31 13.67 4.32 6.72
N PHE A 32 14.53 3.33 6.91
CA PHE A 32 15.37 3.16 8.09
C PHE A 32 16.68 2.50 7.67
N ASP A 33 17.74 2.70 8.44
CA ASP A 33 19.07 2.14 8.19
C ASP A 33 19.50 2.37 6.73
N ASP A 34 19.90 1.34 6.01
CA ASP A 34 20.36 1.44 4.61
C ASP A 34 19.28 1.88 3.65
N TYR A 35 18.00 1.72 4.01
CA TYR A 35 16.88 2.16 3.18
C TYR A 35 16.72 3.67 3.13
N ILE A 36 17.38 4.44 3.99
CA ILE A 36 17.33 5.91 3.93
C ILE A 36 17.98 6.41 2.64
N GLU A 37 19.09 5.79 2.23
CA GLU A 37 19.76 6.15 0.98
C GLU A 37 19.12 5.49 -0.24
N SER A 38 18.53 4.32 -0.04
CA SER A 38 17.94 3.53 -1.12
C SER A 38 16.58 2.97 -0.67
N PRO A 39 15.53 3.82 -0.58
CA PRO A 39 14.21 3.38 -0.12
C PRO A 39 13.61 2.31 -1.02
N GLU A 40 12.85 1.40 -0.41
CA GLU A 40 12.14 0.33 -1.13
C GLU A 40 10.67 0.32 -0.75
N ILE A 41 9.81 0.00 -1.71
CA ILE A 41 8.38 -0.15 -1.49
C ILE A 41 8.05 -1.61 -1.19
N LEU A 42 7.19 -1.81 -0.20
CA LEU A 42 6.76 -3.14 0.23
C LEU A 42 5.52 -3.59 -0.53
N PHE A 43 5.56 -4.81 -1.05
CA PHE A 43 4.46 -5.47 -1.74
C PHE A 43 4.17 -6.82 -1.09
N THR A 44 2.97 -7.31 -1.32
CA THR A 44 2.55 -8.66 -0.92
C THR A 44 2.19 -9.49 -2.13
N VAL A 45 2.35 -10.80 -2.01
CA VAL A 45 1.87 -11.76 -3.00
C VAL A 45 0.76 -12.58 -2.35
N ARG A 46 -0.40 -12.59 -2.98
CA ARG A 46 -1.57 -13.26 -2.42
C ARG A 46 -1.40 -14.77 -2.46
N SER A 47 -1.79 -15.42 -1.38
CA SER A 47 -1.63 -16.87 -1.23
C SER A 47 -2.51 -17.66 -2.20
N SER A 48 -2.03 -18.81 -2.65
CA SER A 48 -2.81 -19.78 -3.42
C SER A 48 -3.92 -20.44 -2.59
N LYS A 49 -3.89 -20.30 -1.27
CA LYS A 49 -4.92 -20.84 -0.37
C LYS A 49 -6.22 -20.04 -0.39
N VAL A 50 -6.17 -18.79 -0.89
CA VAL A 50 -7.39 -17.99 -1.03
C VAL A 50 -8.00 -18.23 -2.40
N SER A 51 -9.32 -18.12 -2.50
CA SER A 51 -10.08 -18.43 -3.71
C SER A 51 -10.00 -17.35 -4.77
N THR A 52 -9.64 -16.12 -4.39
CA THR A 52 -9.61 -14.97 -5.29
C THR A 52 -8.23 -14.33 -5.30
N HIS A 53 -7.79 -13.84 -6.46
CA HIS A 53 -6.54 -13.10 -6.63
C HIS A 53 -5.27 -13.86 -6.25
N SER A 54 -5.32 -15.21 -6.28
CA SER A 54 -4.15 -16.05 -6.02
C SER A 54 -2.96 -15.65 -6.88
N GLY A 55 -1.80 -15.45 -6.25
CA GLY A 55 -0.57 -15.08 -6.95
C GLY A 55 -0.46 -13.62 -7.35
N GLU A 56 -1.47 -12.79 -7.12
CA GLU A 56 -1.38 -11.37 -7.43
C GLU A 56 -0.44 -10.63 -6.49
N VAL A 57 0.33 -9.72 -7.08
CA VAL A 57 1.17 -8.78 -6.35
C VAL A 57 0.35 -7.53 -6.07
N SER A 58 0.32 -7.10 -4.82
CA SER A 58 -0.45 -5.94 -4.43
C SER A 58 0.16 -5.27 -3.20
N PHE A 59 -0.41 -4.12 -2.82
CA PHE A 59 -0.14 -3.52 -1.53
C PHE A 59 -1.01 -4.18 -0.46
N PRO A 60 -0.54 -4.24 0.79
CA PRO A 60 -1.40 -4.73 1.86
C PRO A 60 -2.60 -3.80 2.05
N GLY A 61 -3.75 -4.36 2.35
CA GLY A 61 -4.96 -3.60 2.52
C GLY A 61 -6.20 -4.47 2.44
N GLY A 62 -7.36 -3.84 2.52
CA GLY A 62 -8.63 -4.54 2.47
C GLY A 62 -9.81 -3.59 2.61
N LYS A 63 -10.98 -4.18 2.82
CA LYS A 63 -12.24 -3.44 2.88
C LYS A 63 -12.40 -2.69 4.19
N TRP A 64 -13.00 -1.51 4.11
CA TRP A 64 -13.39 -0.75 5.28
C TRP A 64 -14.39 -1.52 6.13
N GLU A 65 -14.21 -1.43 7.43
CA GLU A 65 -15.12 -1.98 8.44
C GLU A 65 -15.65 -0.85 9.32
N GLN A 66 -16.83 -1.04 9.86
CA GLN A 66 -17.52 0.00 10.64
C GLN A 66 -16.70 0.47 11.86
N ALA A 67 -15.86 -0.38 12.42
CA ALA A 67 -15.00 -0.02 13.54
C ALA A 67 -13.83 0.87 13.15
N ASP A 68 -13.50 0.94 11.86
CA ASP A 68 -12.43 1.80 11.37
C ASP A 68 -12.88 3.27 11.42
N LYS A 69 -12.10 4.12 12.06
CA LYS A 69 -12.42 5.55 12.18
C LYS A 69 -12.34 6.28 10.86
N ASN A 70 -11.44 5.82 9.99
CA ASN A 70 -11.22 6.39 8.67
C ASN A 70 -10.53 5.35 7.78
N LEU A 71 -10.36 5.66 6.50
CA LEU A 71 -9.76 4.73 5.55
C LEU A 71 -8.26 4.51 5.78
N CYS A 72 -7.54 5.51 6.31
CA CYS A 72 -6.16 5.31 6.69
C CYS A 72 -6.02 4.24 7.77
N GLU A 73 -6.90 4.25 8.75
CA GLU A 73 -6.95 3.22 9.78
C GLU A 73 -7.25 1.84 9.19
N THR A 74 -8.12 1.77 8.17
CA THR A 74 -8.39 0.52 7.42
C THR A 74 -7.12 -0.03 6.82
N ALA A 75 -6.35 0.81 6.12
CA ALA A 75 -5.10 0.39 5.48
C ALA A 75 -4.09 -0.14 6.51
N LEU A 76 -3.96 0.55 7.64
CA LEU A 76 -3.01 0.15 8.69
C LEU A 76 -3.47 -1.08 9.44
N ARG A 77 -4.76 -1.22 9.73
CA ARG A 77 -5.31 -2.41 10.38
C ARG A 77 -5.08 -3.66 9.52
N GLU A 78 -5.43 -3.56 8.25
CA GLU A 78 -5.22 -4.69 7.32
C GLU A 78 -3.75 -5.04 7.16
N SER A 79 -2.88 -4.03 7.13
CA SER A 79 -1.43 -4.24 7.04
C SER A 79 -0.88 -4.94 8.30
N GLU A 80 -1.41 -4.63 9.46
CA GLU A 80 -1.04 -5.35 10.68
C GLU A 80 -1.51 -6.80 10.64
N GLU A 81 -2.74 -7.04 10.20
CA GLU A 81 -3.29 -8.39 10.07
C GLU A 81 -2.50 -9.24 9.07
N GLU A 82 -2.20 -8.69 7.91
CA GLU A 82 -1.59 -9.44 6.80
C GLU A 82 -0.09 -9.65 6.96
N ILE A 83 0.64 -8.65 7.44
CA ILE A 83 2.11 -8.68 7.46
C ILE A 83 2.74 -8.24 8.79
N ASN A 84 1.95 -8.09 9.83
CA ASN A 84 2.42 -7.67 11.15
C ASN A 84 3.04 -6.26 11.18
N LEU A 85 2.69 -5.39 10.24
CA LEU A 85 3.18 -4.01 10.25
C LEU A 85 2.57 -3.26 11.43
N LYS A 86 3.41 -2.72 12.30
CA LYS A 86 2.97 -1.94 13.46
C LYS A 86 2.76 -0.49 13.06
N SER A 87 1.58 0.05 13.32
CA SER A 87 1.26 1.44 13.00
C SER A 87 2.19 2.43 13.70
N SER A 88 2.73 2.06 14.87
CA SER A 88 3.72 2.88 15.59
C SER A 88 5.04 3.03 14.83
N ASN A 89 5.31 2.19 13.85
CA ASN A 89 6.50 2.26 13.01
C ASN A 89 6.28 3.04 11.72
N VAL A 90 5.08 3.60 11.53
CA VAL A 90 4.68 4.28 10.30
C VAL A 90 4.55 5.78 10.52
N ASN A 91 5.13 6.54 9.62
CA ASN A 91 4.91 7.98 9.49
C ASN A 91 4.08 8.21 8.22
N ASN A 92 2.82 8.58 8.39
CA ASN A 92 1.91 8.79 7.27
C ASN A 92 2.29 10.07 6.51
N LEU A 93 2.38 9.96 5.18
CA LEU A 93 2.71 11.10 4.32
C LEU A 93 1.47 11.70 3.64
N GLY A 94 0.47 10.89 3.35
CA GLY A 94 -0.75 11.36 2.69
C GLY A 94 -1.42 10.29 1.88
N ALA A 95 -2.46 10.68 1.14
CA ALA A 95 -3.27 9.79 0.35
C ALA A 95 -3.22 10.16 -1.13
N LEU A 96 -3.33 9.16 -1.98
CA LEU A 96 -3.52 9.32 -3.41
C LEU A 96 -5.02 9.30 -3.74
N ASN A 97 -5.37 9.77 -4.93
CA ASN A 97 -6.74 9.68 -5.40
C ASN A 97 -7.18 8.22 -5.52
N TYR A 98 -8.44 7.96 -5.20
CA TYR A 98 -8.96 6.61 -5.30
C TYR A 98 -9.04 6.14 -6.76
N LEU A 99 -9.06 4.84 -6.93
CA LEU A 99 -9.36 4.20 -8.21
C LEU A 99 -10.48 3.18 -8.02
N ILE A 100 -11.17 2.88 -9.10
CA ILE A 100 -12.18 1.82 -9.09
C ILE A 100 -11.53 0.57 -9.67
N SER A 101 -11.51 -0.50 -8.86
CA SER A 101 -10.90 -1.77 -9.28
C SER A 101 -11.78 -2.51 -10.28
N ARG A 102 -11.24 -3.58 -10.87
CA ARG A 102 -11.99 -4.48 -11.75
C ARG A 102 -13.20 -5.11 -11.05
N HIS A 103 -13.17 -5.17 -9.73
CA HIS A 103 -14.24 -5.73 -8.91
C HIS A 103 -15.22 -4.67 -8.40
N ASP A 104 -15.19 -3.49 -9.00
CA ASP A 104 -16.12 -2.39 -8.69
C ASP A 104 -15.99 -1.88 -7.27
N ILE A 105 -14.77 -1.87 -6.75
CA ILE A 105 -14.46 -1.40 -5.39
C ILE A 105 -13.66 -0.10 -5.50
N GLU A 106 -14.03 0.90 -4.68
CA GLU A 106 -13.24 2.13 -4.53
C GLU A 106 -12.01 1.82 -3.66
N VAL A 107 -10.84 1.84 -4.26
CA VAL A 107 -9.56 1.59 -3.56
C VAL A 107 -8.87 2.91 -3.27
N ASN A 108 -8.63 3.18 -2.00
CA ASN A 108 -8.03 4.42 -1.51
C ASN A 108 -6.58 4.13 -1.05
N PRO A 109 -5.56 4.61 -1.79
CA PRO A 109 -4.17 4.37 -1.42
C PRO A 109 -3.67 5.40 -0.42
N PHE A 110 -2.98 4.93 0.61
CA PHE A 110 -2.29 5.77 1.60
C PHE A 110 -0.80 5.50 1.53
N VAL A 111 -0.01 6.56 1.53
CA VAL A 111 1.46 6.48 1.45
C VAL A 111 2.04 6.81 2.82
N GLY A 112 2.97 5.99 3.27
CA GLY A 112 3.67 6.23 4.53
C GLY A 112 5.08 5.70 4.52
N LEU A 113 5.89 6.23 5.41
CA LEU A 113 7.24 5.76 5.66
C LEU A 113 7.22 4.74 6.78
N ILE A 114 7.89 3.61 6.58
CA ILE A 114 8.17 2.66 7.65
C ILE A 114 9.55 3.06 8.19
N THR A 115 9.54 3.69 9.36
CA THR A 115 10.72 4.38 9.90
C THR A 115 11.49 3.58 10.93
N LYS A 116 10.98 2.42 11.33
CA LYS A 116 11.64 1.56 12.31
C LYS A 116 11.71 0.14 11.80
N LYS A 117 12.85 -0.50 12.01
CA LYS A 117 13.05 -1.89 11.68
C LYS A 117 12.12 -2.77 12.51
N GLN A 118 11.49 -3.73 11.87
CA GLN A 118 10.65 -4.72 12.53
C GLN A 118 10.64 -6.02 11.72
N ASP A 119 10.16 -7.09 12.33
CA ASP A 119 9.93 -8.34 11.63
C ASP A 119 8.55 -8.30 10.97
N PHE A 120 8.52 -8.58 9.68
CA PHE A 120 7.29 -8.76 8.93
C PHE A 120 6.94 -10.25 8.91
N VAL A 121 5.70 -10.56 9.21
CA VAL A 121 5.22 -11.95 9.27
C VAL A 121 3.94 -12.06 8.45
N ALA A 122 4.00 -12.82 7.37
CA ALA A 122 2.84 -13.04 6.50
C ALA A 122 1.82 -13.95 7.20
N ASN A 123 0.54 -13.58 7.09
CA ASN A 123 -0.55 -14.44 7.54
C ASN A 123 -0.92 -15.45 6.44
N ASP A 124 -2.00 -16.20 6.64
CA ASP A 124 -2.43 -17.26 5.69
C ASP A 124 -2.87 -16.72 4.33
N GLU A 125 -3.26 -15.45 4.26
CA GLU A 125 -3.69 -14.81 3.01
C GLU A 125 -2.51 -14.40 2.14
N ILE A 126 -1.32 -14.29 2.71
CA ILE A 126 -0.12 -13.76 2.07
C ILE A 126 0.92 -14.87 1.94
N GLU A 127 1.29 -15.19 0.71
CA GLU A 127 2.32 -16.18 0.43
C GLU A 127 3.72 -15.62 0.64
N LYS A 128 3.92 -14.34 0.29
CA LYS A 128 5.24 -13.74 0.22
C LYS A 128 5.17 -12.24 0.41
N ILE A 129 6.16 -11.70 1.10
CA ILE A 129 6.39 -10.26 1.23
C ILE A 129 7.65 -9.95 0.43
N LEU A 130 7.59 -8.93 -0.43
CA LEU A 130 8.74 -8.52 -1.22
C LEU A 130 8.86 -7.00 -1.23
N THR A 131 10.07 -6.54 -1.54
CA THR A 131 10.33 -5.11 -1.63
C THR A 131 10.99 -4.80 -2.97
N VAL A 132 10.70 -3.61 -3.50
CA VAL A 132 11.24 -3.15 -4.78
C VAL A 132 11.84 -1.77 -4.58
N PRO A 133 13.06 -1.52 -5.07
CA PRO A 133 13.65 -0.19 -4.97
C PRO A 133 12.76 0.88 -5.57
N LEU A 134 12.57 1.96 -4.83
CA LEU A 134 11.75 3.09 -5.27
C LEU A 134 12.28 3.68 -6.58
N ASN A 135 13.60 3.78 -6.71
CA ASN A 135 14.23 4.28 -7.94
C ASN A 135 13.88 3.42 -9.16
N PHE A 136 13.77 2.11 -8.99
CA PHE A 136 13.34 1.22 -10.08
C PHE A 136 11.92 1.57 -10.53
N LEU A 137 11.01 1.75 -9.58
CA LEU A 137 9.60 2.05 -9.88
C LEU A 137 9.40 3.43 -10.48
N LEU A 138 10.23 4.40 -10.08
CA LEU A 138 10.13 5.78 -10.57
C LEU A 138 10.84 5.98 -11.91
N ASN A 139 11.61 4.99 -12.40
CA ASN A 139 12.29 5.08 -13.67
C ASN A 139 11.30 4.82 -14.81
N PRO A 140 11.04 5.80 -15.70
CA PRO A 140 10.06 5.63 -16.78
C PRO A 140 10.37 4.47 -17.73
N SER A 141 11.64 4.07 -17.87
CA SER A 141 12.02 2.95 -18.73
C SER A 141 11.51 1.60 -18.21
N ASN A 142 11.10 1.52 -16.95
CA ASN A 142 10.54 0.31 -16.34
C ASN A 142 9.01 0.28 -16.40
N LEU A 143 8.38 1.30 -16.97
CA LEU A 143 6.92 1.37 -17.09
C LEU A 143 6.48 0.61 -18.34
N ILE A 144 5.58 -0.35 -18.15
CA ILE A 144 4.95 -1.10 -19.23
C ILE A 144 3.47 -0.74 -19.26
N ASN A 145 3.01 -0.21 -20.40
CA ASN A 145 1.59 0.08 -20.61
C ASN A 145 0.95 -1.12 -21.31
N GLN A 146 -0.07 -1.65 -20.69
CA GLN A 146 -0.88 -2.72 -21.29
C GLN A 146 -2.30 -2.20 -21.52
N GLU A 147 -2.80 -2.40 -22.74
CA GLU A 147 -4.21 -2.18 -23.03
C GLU A 147 -4.99 -3.41 -22.56
N ILE A 148 -6.03 -3.17 -21.78
CA ILE A 148 -6.94 -4.21 -21.32
C ILE A 148 -8.14 -4.16 -22.23
N GLU A 149 -8.30 -5.20 -23.03
CA GLU A 149 -9.46 -5.37 -23.91
C GLU A 149 -10.66 -5.94 -23.15
#